data_833644986011a44c3a91b366e15671bf
#
_entry.id   833644986011a44c3a91b366e15671bf
#
_cell.length_a   1.000
_cell.length_b   1.000
_cell.length_c   1.000
_cell.angle_alpha   90.00
_cell.angle_beta   90.00
_cell.angle_gamma   90.00
#
_symmetry.space_group_name_H-M   'P 1'
#
loop_
_entity.id
_entity.type
_entity.pdbx_description
1 polymer ?
#
loop_
_entity_poly.entity_id
_entity_poly.type
_entity_poly.pdbx_seq_one_letter_code
_entity_poly.pdbx_strand_id
1 'polypeptide(L)'
;MLKKRVCDRKESEYEQKKDGVLERKYDDGRSGDMGRRKNTEMKYVETLKSAALILCFALFINILFWNGQRMLLQRGIADEVLRFHVLANSDSEEDQAVKLEVRDAVLAWLEEAQGERSVKETGNTGAENDSSFMGGLESEKNTKEKEKEFLRAHLTDLEAVANNVLASNGQPYQAHAELTTCYFPERTYGACTFPSGWYEAFRIKLGKAKGHNWWCVLYPRLCFTDSLHAVVKEEEMQQLSDVLTEAEYDSLLHEPSRWKFTFRWF
;
A
#
# COMPACT_ATOMS: atom_id res chain seq x y z
N MET A 1 -106.77 10.24 11.10
CA MET A 1 -105.65 10.53 10.16
C MET A 1 -104.40 11.10 10.85
N LEU A 2 -104.45 11.76 11.96
CA LEU A 2 -103.26 12.36 12.63
C LEU A 2 -102.31 11.35 13.28
N LYS A 3 -102.79 10.25 13.85
CA LYS A 3 -101.93 9.25 14.54
C LYS A 3 -101.00 8.49 13.61
N LYS A 4 -101.36 8.23 12.39
CA LYS A 4 -100.55 7.51 11.41
C LYS A 4 -99.33 8.34 10.96
N ARG A 5 -99.45 9.67 10.75
CA ARG A 5 -98.34 10.56 10.36
C ARG A 5 -97.26 10.73 11.44
N VAL A 6 -97.69 10.62 12.72
CA VAL A 6 -96.73 10.74 13.84
C VAL A 6 -95.89 9.49 13.99
N CYS A 7 -96.44 8.28 13.67
CA CYS A 7 -95.75 7.05 13.71
C CYS A 7 -94.71 6.94 12.57
N ASP A 8 -95.12 7.30 11.33
CA ASP A 8 -94.23 7.28 10.18
C ASP A 8 -93.01 8.23 10.30
N ARG A 9 -93.27 9.40 10.98
CA ARG A 9 -92.19 10.36 11.22
C ARG A 9 -91.17 9.86 12.29
N LYS A 10 -91.58 9.15 13.29
CA LYS A 10 -90.71 8.57 14.29
C LYS A 10 -89.89 7.39 13.76
N GLU A 11 -90.43 6.58 12.90
CA GLU A 11 -89.69 5.50 12.25
C GLU A 11 -88.60 6.04 11.29
N SER A 12 -88.92 7.03 10.49
CA SER A 12 -87.95 7.72 9.61
C SER A 12 -86.80 8.37 10.36
N GLU A 13 -87.10 9.03 11.49
CA GLU A 13 -86.01 9.60 12.36
C GLU A 13 -85.19 8.55 13.03
N TYR A 14 -85.74 7.36 13.33
CA TYR A 14 -85.03 6.26 13.94
C TYR A 14 -84.08 5.53 12.94
N GLU A 15 -84.52 5.35 11.68
CA GLU A 15 -83.72 4.83 10.61
C GLU A 15 -82.57 5.77 10.22
N GLN A 16 -82.81 7.06 10.08
CA GLN A 16 -81.73 8.01 9.79
C GLN A 16 -80.71 8.10 10.92
N LYS A 17 -81.13 7.91 12.18
CA LYS A 17 -80.20 7.87 13.32
C LYS A 17 -79.37 6.58 13.34
N LYS A 18 -79.86 5.44 12.88
CA LYS A 18 -79.16 4.17 12.75
C LYS A 18 -78.10 4.18 11.68
N ASP A 19 -78.43 4.74 10.53
CA ASP A 19 -77.51 4.82 9.37
C ASP A 19 -76.36 5.82 9.70
N GLY A 20 -76.63 6.94 10.33
CA GLY A 20 -75.61 7.91 10.76
C GLY A 20 -74.66 7.38 11.87
N VAL A 21 -75.12 6.42 12.70
CA VAL A 21 -74.27 5.76 13.71
C VAL A 21 -73.41 4.65 13.11
N LEU A 22 -73.93 3.94 12.10
CA LEU A 22 -73.19 2.91 11.36
C LEU A 22 -72.09 3.50 10.49
N GLU A 23 -72.39 4.62 9.79
CA GLU A 23 -71.38 5.33 8.99
C GLU A 23 -70.22 5.88 9.85
N ARG A 24 -70.53 6.53 10.99
CA ARG A 24 -69.50 7.03 11.91
C ARG A 24 -68.65 5.91 12.50
N LYS A 25 -69.21 4.75 12.78
CA LYS A 25 -68.46 3.61 13.34
C LYS A 25 -67.58 2.93 12.29
N TYR A 26 -67.96 2.99 11.02
CA TYR A 26 -67.17 2.44 9.92
C TYR A 26 -66.00 3.36 9.53
N ASP A 27 -66.19 4.68 9.58
CA ASP A 27 -65.15 5.66 9.24
C ASP A 27 -64.07 5.79 10.33
N ASP A 28 -64.44 5.70 11.60
CA ASP A 28 -63.52 5.81 12.74
C ASP A 28 -62.56 4.57 12.83
N GLY A 29 -63.02 3.39 12.46
CA GLY A 29 -62.19 2.17 12.39
C GLY A 29 -61.15 2.20 11.25
N ARG A 30 -61.48 2.82 10.11
CA ARG A 30 -60.62 2.88 8.93
C ARG A 30 -59.54 3.93 9.04
N SER A 31 -59.84 5.06 9.65
CA SER A 31 -58.89 6.16 9.91
C SER A 31 -57.83 5.75 10.93
N GLY A 32 -58.19 5.02 11.97
CA GLY A 32 -57.26 4.53 13.00
C GLY A 32 -56.27 3.48 12.49
N ASP A 33 -56.69 2.58 11.60
CA ASP A 33 -55.84 1.54 11.04
C ASP A 33 -54.81 2.10 10.04
N MET A 34 -55.22 3.09 9.23
CA MET A 34 -54.32 3.74 8.24
C MET A 34 -53.24 4.59 8.92
N GLY A 35 -53.57 5.26 10.03
CA GLY A 35 -52.62 6.02 10.84
C GLY A 35 -51.60 5.09 11.55
N ARG A 36 -52.07 3.96 12.05
CA ARG A 36 -51.22 2.95 12.71
C ARG A 36 -50.23 2.31 11.73
N ARG A 37 -50.66 1.96 10.53
CA ARG A 37 -49.80 1.41 9.47
C ARG A 37 -48.72 2.41 9.03
N LYS A 38 -49.07 3.65 8.76
CA LYS A 38 -48.10 4.71 8.38
C LYS A 38 -47.05 4.95 9.49
N ASN A 39 -47.45 4.92 10.75
CA ASN A 39 -46.52 5.10 11.88
C ASN A 39 -45.56 3.89 12.04
N THR A 40 -46.02 2.68 11.74
CA THR A 40 -45.20 1.49 11.75
C THR A 40 -44.20 1.47 10.60
N GLU A 41 -44.62 1.82 9.38
CA GLU A 41 -43.72 1.94 8.22
C GLU A 41 -42.68 3.04 8.41
N MET A 42 -43.05 4.18 9.00
CA MET A 42 -42.13 5.28 9.28
C MET A 42 -41.06 4.86 10.32
N LYS A 43 -41.43 4.15 11.37
CA LYS A 43 -40.50 3.59 12.35
C LYS A 43 -39.57 2.56 11.71
N TYR A 44 -40.08 1.69 10.82
CA TYR A 44 -39.29 0.71 10.12
C TYR A 44 -38.25 1.37 9.19
N VAL A 45 -38.62 2.41 8.48
CA VAL A 45 -37.70 3.19 7.62
C VAL A 45 -36.62 3.89 8.46
N GLU A 46 -36.96 4.43 9.62
CA GLU A 46 -35.98 5.05 10.53
C GLU A 46 -35.01 4.03 11.11
N THR A 47 -35.50 2.85 11.49
CA THR A 47 -34.62 1.77 11.97
C THR A 47 -33.70 1.26 10.88
N LEU A 48 -34.18 1.14 9.62
CA LEU A 48 -33.35 0.78 8.48
C LEU A 48 -32.25 1.83 8.19
N LYS A 49 -32.60 3.12 8.26
CA LYS A 49 -31.61 4.20 8.11
C LYS A 49 -30.54 4.16 9.19
N SER A 50 -30.95 3.94 10.43
CA SER A 50 -30.02 3.83 11.56
C SER A 50 -29.11 2.61 11.42
N ALA A 51 -29.67 1.45 11.02
CA ALA A 51 -28.89 0.24 10.76
C ALA A 51 -27.88 0.43 9.60
N ALA A 52 -28.31 1.11 8.52
CA ALA A 52 -27.43 1.43 7.40
C ALA A 52 -26.27 2.36 7.81
N LEU A 53 -26.55 3.38 8.62
CA LEU A 53 -25.52 4.27 9.15
C LEU A 53 -24.51 3.54 10.04
N ILE A 54 -24.98 2.66 10.92
CA ILE A 54 -24.10 1.85 11.76
C ILE A 54 -23.22 0.93 10.91
N LEU A 55 -23.78 0.29 9.88
CA LEU A 55 -23.04 -0.55 8.96
C LEU A 55 -21.98 0.25 8.19
N CYS A 56 -22.35 1.42 7.64
CA CYS A 56 -21.41 2.31 6.98
C CYS A 56 -20.27 2.74 7.89
N PHE A 57 -20.59 3.08 9.15
CA PHE A 57 -19.59 3.46 10.14
C PHE A 57 -18.66 2.29 10.49
N ALA A 58 -19.20 1.09 10.66
CA ALA A 58 -18.40 -0.12 10.92
C ALA A 58 -17.47 -0.44 9.74
N LEU A 59 -17.96 -0.33 8.49
CA LEU A 59 -17.13 -0.48 7.30
C LEU A 59 -16.04 0.59 7.22
N PHE A 60 -16.36 1.83 7.54
CA PHE A 60 -15.39 2.92 7.57
C PHE A 60 -14.27 2.68 8.58
N ILE A 61 -14.62 2.27 9.82
CA ILE A 61 -13.63 1.90 10.85
C ILE A 61 -12.77 0.72 10.37
N ASN A 62 -13.38 -0.29 9.75
CA ASN A 62 -12.66 -1.43 9.20
C ASN A 62 -11.64 -0.99 8.14
N ILE A 63 -12.04 -0.12 7.21
CA ILE A 63 -11.15 0.43 6.19
C ILE A 63 -9.98 1.21 6.84
N LEU A 64 -10.25 2.05 7.85
CA LEU A 64 -9.21 2.78 8.57
C LEU A 64 -8.22 1.84 9.26
N PHE A 65 -8.72 0.78 9.91
CA PHE A 65 -7.90 -0.23 10.56
C PHE A 65 -6.97 -0.94 9.57
N TRP A 66 -7.51 -1.42 8.43
CA TRP A 66 -6.73 -2.09 7.40
C TRP A 66 -5.67 -1.17 6.76
N ASN A 67 -6.01 0.10 6.50
CA ASN A 67 -5.04 1.06 5.99
C ASN A 67 -3.94 1.37 7.03
N GLY A 68 -4.30 1.46 8.31
CA GLY A 68 -3.34 1.64 9.40
C GLY A 68 -2.33 0.49 9.48
N GLN A 69 -2.77 -0.75 9.41
CA GLN A 69 -1.91 -1.93 9.41
C GLN A 69 -0.93 -1.94 8.24
N ARG A 70 -1.42 -1.66 7.02
CA ARG A 70 -0.56 -1.56 5.82
C ARG A 70 0.50 -0.47 5.95
N MET A 71 0.13 0.67 6.53
CA MET A 71 1.08 1.77 6.73
C MET A 71 2.17 1.42 7.76
N LEU A 72 1.82 0.69 8.82
CA LEU A 72 2.79 0.23 9.82
C LEU A 72 3.77 -0.77 9.21
N LEU A 73 3.28 -1.79 8.49
CA LEU A 73 4.12 -2.77 7.80
C LEU A 73 5.03 -2.10 6.76
N GLN A 74 4.51 -1.17 5.96
CA GLN A 74 5.33 -0.45 4.98
C GLN A 74 6.44 0.35 5.65
N ARG A 75 6.17 0.99 6.79
CA ARG A 75 7.19 1.72 7.55
C ARG A 75 8.25 0.78 8.12
N GLY A 76 7.85 -0.34 8.74
CA GLY A 76 8.79 -1.32 9.25
C GLY A 76 9.71 -1.83 8.14
N ILE A 77 9.15 -2.24 7.00
CA ILE A 77 9.96 -2.63 5.83
C ILE A 77 10.89 -1.49 5.37
N ALA A 78 10.39 -0.24 5.32
CA ALA A 78 11.20 0.89 4.88
C ALA A 78 12.34 1.23 5.85
N ASP A 79 12.16 0.95 7.13
CA ASP A 79 13.19 1.18 8.16
C ASP A 79 14.32 0.16 8.07
N GLU A 80 14.08 -1.05 7.53
CA GLU A 80 15.07 -2.12 7.43
C GLU A 80 15.75 -2.21 6.06
N VAL A 81 15.11 -1.71 4.99
CA VAL A 81 15.67 -1.82 3.64
C VAL A 81 16.29 -0.51 3.14
N LEU A 82 17.32 -0.62 2.32
CA LEU A 82 17.87 0.48 1.53
C LEU A 82 17.58 0.23 0.07
N ARG A 83 16.92 1.19 -0.57
CA ARG A 83 16.54 1.09 -1.98
C ARG A 83 17.62 1.66 -2.89
N PHE A 84 17.60 1.25 -4.17
CA PHE A 84 18.45 1.82 -5.20
C PHE A 84 17.64 2.13 -6.44
N HIS A 85 17.87 3.29 -7.05
CA HIS A 85 17.30 3.58 -8.35
C HIS A 85 18.18 4.49 -9.22
N VAL A 86 18.09 4.24 -10.53
CA VAL A 86 18.77 5.05 -11.54
C VAL A 86 17.70 5.73 -12.40
N LEU A 87 17.79 7.05 -12.52
CA LEU A 87 16.88 7.88 -13.30
C LEU A 87 17.53 8.22 -14.64
N ALA A 88 16.94 7.79 -15.75
CA ALA A 88 17.43 8.12 -17.06
C ALA A 88 17.25 9.62 -17.38
N ASN A 89 18.11 10.18 -18.26
CA ASN A 89 17.98 11.54 -18.73
C ASN A 89 16.65 11.80 -19.46
N SER A 90 16.24 10.85 -20.33
CA SER A 90 14.96 10.86 -21.05
C SER A 90 14.45 9.44 -21.31
N ASP A 91 13.33 9.33 -22.05
CA ASP A 91 12.75 8.06 -22.49
C ASP A 91 13.24 7.59 -23.87
N SER A 92 14.28 8.21 -24.43
CA SER A 92 14.89 7.71 -25.66
C SER A 92 15.51 6.32 -25.44
N GLU A 93 15.54 5.49 -26.47
CA GLU A 93 16.13 4.15 -26.40
C GLU A 93 17.59 4.21 -25.95
N GLU A 94 18.34 5.21 -26.42
CA GLU A 94 19.73 5.46 -26.07
C GLU A 94 19.88 5.77 -24.57
N ASP A 95 19.14 6.74 -24.02
CA ASP A 95 19.17 7.08 -22.61
C ASP A 95 18.74 5.91 -21.71
N GLN A 96 17.79 5.10 -22.16
CA GLN A 96 17.34 3.91 -21.44
C GLN A 96 18.41 2.79 -21.47
N ALA A 97 19.14 2.60 -22.58
CA ALA A 97 20.24 1.66 -22.67
C ALA A 97 21.40 2.08 -21.76
N VAL A 98 21.86 3.32 -21.86
CA VAL A 98 22.95 3.87 -21.03
C VAL A 98 22.62 3.83 -19.55
N LYS A 99 21.36 4.07 -19.15
CA LYS A 99 20.93 3.88 -17.76
C LYS A 99 21.21 2.46 -17.23
N LEU A 100 20.97 1.43 -18.05
CA LEU A 100 21.23 0.05 -17.66
C LEU A 100 22.72 -0.23 -17.55
N GLU A 101 23.53 0.32 -18.44
CA GLU A 101 25.00 0.20 -18.35
C GLU A 101 25.56 0.89 -17.11
N VAL A 102 25.04 2.08 -16.77
CA VAL A 102 25.40 2.79 -15.52
C VAL A 102 25.03 1.95 -14.29
N ARG A 103 23.83 1.36 -14.27
CA ARG A 103 23.41 0.45 -13.21
C ARG A 103 24.39 -0.69 -13.03
N ASP A 104 24.74 -1.37 -14.13
CA ASP A 104 25.59 -2.55 -14.10
C ASP A 104 27.01 -2.23 -13.64
N ALA A 105 27.58 -1.12 -14.13
CA ALA A 105 28.88 -0.65 -13.70
C ALA A 105 28.94 -0.29 -12.21
N VAL A 106 27.89 0.38 -11.70
CA VAL A 106 27.78 0.76 -10.29
C VAL A 106 27.61 -0.47 -9.41
N LEU A 107 26.78 -1.45 -9.80
CA LEU A 107 26.61 -2.70 -9.04
C LEU A 107 27.90 -3.51 -9.02
N ALA A 108 28.61 -3.62 -10.14
CA ALA A 108 29.90 -4.30 -10.22
C ALA A 108 30.94 -3.64 -9.29
N TRP A 109 31.02 -2.32 -9.29
CA TRP A 109 31.92 -1.59 -8.39
C TRP A 109 31.57 -1.83 -6.91
N LEU A 110 30.28 -1.83 -6.56
CA LEU A 110 29.83 -2.13 -5.19
C LEU A 110 30.15 -3.56 -4.75
N GLU A 111 30.05 -4.54 -5.64
CA GLU A 111 30.43 -5.93 -5.37
C GLU A 111 31.92 -6.08 -5.12
N GLU A 112 32.77 -5.48 -5.95
CA GLU A 112 34.23 -5.50 -5.81
C GLU A 112 34.65 -4.83 -4.48
N ALA A 113 34.17 -3.64 -4.20
CA ALA A 113 34.50 -2.89 -3.00
C ALA A 113 34.08 -3.61 -1.71
N GLN A 114 32.99 -4.36 -1.74
CA GLN A 114 32.55 -5.16 -0.58
C GLN A 114 33.34 -6.46 -0.44
N GLY A 115 33.74 -7.08 -1.54
CA GLY A 115 34.68 -8.21 -1.51
C GLY A 115 35.96 -7.84 -0.81
N GLU A 116 36.54 -6.67 -1.09
CA GLU A 116 37.71 -6.14 -0.41
C GLU A 116 37.51 -5.87 1.09
N ARG A 117 36.32 -5.40 1.51
CA ARG A 117 35.96 -5.22 2.94
C ARG A 117 35.94 -6.54 3.67
N SER A 118 35.28 -7.56 3.12
CA SER A 118 35.18 -8.90 3.72
C SER A 118 36.56 -9.51 3.96
N VAL A 119 37.48 -9.34 3.02
CA VAL A 119 38.87 -9.84 3.15
C VAL A 119 39.66 -9.08 4.23
N LYS A 120 39.46 -7.77 4.35
CA LYS A 120 40.13 -6.96 5.38
C LYS A 120 39.61 -7.25 6.80
N GLU A 121 38.33 -7.49 6.97
CA GLU A 121 37.73 -7.83 8.27
C GLU A 121 38.16 -9.23 8.73
N THR A 122 38.22 -10.22 7.83
CA THR A 122 38.69 -11.58 8.15
C THR A 122 40.19 -11.65 8.44
N GLY A 123 41.00 -10.74 7.87
CA GLY A 123 42.45 -10.68 8.10
C GLY A 123 42.87 -10.09 9.45
N ASN A 124 41.97 -9.44 10.19
CA ASN A 124 42.25 -8.72 11.43
C ASN A 124 41.67 -9.37 12.71
N THR A 125 40.94 -10.49 12.60
CA THR A 125 40.39 -11.25 13.73
C THR A 125 41.27 -12.45 14.09
N GLY A 126 42.42 -12.15 14.70
CA GLY A 126 43.09 -13.10 15.58
C GLY A 126 42.50 -12.96 16.99
N ALA A 127 41.80 -14.04 17.44
CA ALA A 127 41.35 -14.32 18.81
C ALA A 127 40.30 -13.37 19.42
N GLU A 128 39.08 -13.84 19.64
CA GLU A 128 38.60 -14.42 20.90
C GLU A 128 37.12 -14.86 20.77
N ASN A 129 36.91 -16.14 21.12
CA ASN A 129 35.56 -16.66 21.38
C ASN A 129 35.00 -16.00 22.62
N ASP A 130 33.86 -15.31 22.52
CA ASP A 130 32.94 -15.24 23.62
C ASP A 130 31.50 -15.31 23.10
N SER A 131 30.80 -16.32 23.57
CA SER A 131 29.42 -16.65 23.27
C SER A 131 28.51 -15.77 24.10
N SER A 132 27.85 -14.81 23.45
CA SER A 132 26.74 -14.14 24.07
C SER A 132 25.51 -14.11 23.15
N PHE A 133 24.53 -14.91 23.52
CA PHE A 133 23.28 -15.20 22.79
C PHE A 133 22.23 -14.06 22.86
N MET A 134 22.62 -12.82 23.00
CA MET A 134 21.72 -11.67 23.12
C MET A 134 21.95 -10.55 22.10
N GLY A 135 22.68 -10.81 21.00
CA GLY A 135 23.13 -9.77 20.05
C GLY A 135 22.37 -9.68 18.71
N GLY A 136 21.35 -10.49 18.45
CA GLY A 136 20.77 -10.61 17.10
C GLY A 136 20.15 -9.33 16.52
N LEU A 137 19.33 -8.63 17.28
CA LEU A 137 18.57 -7.47 16.80
C LEU A 137 19.36 -6.14 16.73
N GLU A 138 20.40 -5.98 17.56
CA GLU A 138 21.26 -4.78 17.50
C GLU A 138 22.34 -4.88 16.41
N SER A 139 22.73 -6.11 16.04
CA SER A 139 23.74 -6.34 14.98
C SER A 139 23.22 -5.99 13.59
N GLU A 140 21.94 -6.22 13.31
CA GLU A 140 21.34 -6.07 11.97
C GLU A 140 21.03 -4.60 11.63
N LYS A 141 20.46 -3.85 12.56
CA LYS A 141 20.28 -2.40 12.40
C LYS A 141 21.60 -1.68 12.12
N ASN A 142 22.70 -2.21 12.69
CA ASN A 142 24.05 -1.72 12.47
C ASN A 142 24.53 -2.00 11.01
N THR A 143 24.01 -3.01 10.33
CA THR A 143 24.46 -3.38 8.98
C THR A 143 23.91 -2.44 7.90
N LYS A 144 22.64 -2.05 7.95
CA LYS A 144 22.07 -1.04 7.03
C LYS A 144 22.78 0.31 7.19
N GLU A 145 23.03 0.76 8.44
CA GLU A 145 23.72 2.02 8.68
C GLU A 145 25.18 1.97 8.20
N LYS A 146 25.88 0.86 8.40
CA LYS A 146 27.22 0.65 7.83
C LYS A 146 27.24 0.72 6.31
N GLU A 147 26.21 0.17 5.65
CA GLU A 147 26.06 0.26 4.19
C GLU A 147 25.82 1.70 3.74
N LYS A 148 24.99 2.46 4.46
CA LYS A 148 24.78 3.88 4.21
C LYS A 148 26.02 4.72 4.43
N GLU A 149 26.80 4.45 5.48
CA GLU A 149 28.08 5.11 5.73
C GLU A 149 29.08 4.83 4.62
N PHE A 150 29.17 3.57 4.20
CA PHE A 150 30.02 3.18 3.07
C PHE A 150 29.64 3.93 1.79
N LEU A 151 28.36 3.96 1.46
CA LEU A 151 27.88 4.68 0.28
C LEU A 151 28.16 6.20 0.39
N ARG A 152 27.97 6.81 1.57
CA ARG A 152 28.29 8.24 1.79
C ARG A 152 29.77 8.53 1.56
N ALA A 153 30.65 7.64 2.02
CA ALA A 153 32.09 7.78 1.85
C ALA A 153 32.52 7.68 0.38
N HIS A 154 31.76 6.94 -0.45
CA HIS A 154 32.11 6.63 -1.83
C HIS A 154 31.16 7.25 -2.87
N LEU A 155 30.34 8.23 -2.50
CA LEU A 155 29.44 8.91 -3.44
C LEU A 155 30.18 9.48 -4.66
N THR A 156 31.35 10.09 -4.42
CA THR A 156 32.18 10.66 -5.49
C THR A 156 32.74 9.58 -6.41
N ASP A 157 33.14 8.44 -5.87
CA ASP A 157 33.67 7.31 -6.69
C ASP A 157 32.56 6.71 -7.52
N LEU A 158 31.38 6.48 -6.94
CA LEU A 158 30.19 5.99 -7.62
C LEU A 158 29.68 6.94 -8.70
N GLU A 159 29.76 8.24 -8.46
CA GLU A 159 29.45 9.28 -9.46
C GLU A 159 30.48 9.28 -10.60
N ALA A 160 31.76 9.07 -10.29
CA ALA A 160 32.83 8.92 -11.28
C ALA A 160 32.63 7.66 -12.15
N VAL A 161 32.27 6.52 -11.54
CA VAL A 161 31.93 5.30 -12.27
C VAL A 161 30.78 5.55 -13.27
N ALA A 162 29.70 6.18 -12.82
CA ALA A 162 28.57 6.53 -13.67
C ALA A 162 28.95 7.48 -14.79
N ASN A 163 29.76 8.51 -14.50
CA ASN A 163 30.24 9.49 -15.49
C ASN A 163 31.18 8.86 -16.54
N ASN A 164 32.00 7.90 -16.15
CA ASN A 164 32.85 7.15 -17.09
C ASN A 164 32.00 6.37 -18.10
N VAL A 165 30.91 5.73 -17.68
CA VAL A 165 29.97 5.07 -18.58
C VAL A 165 29.31 6.08 -19.52
N LEU A 166 28.85 7.23 -19.00
CA LEU A 166 28.25 8.29 -19.82
C LEU A 166 29.24 8.80 -20.88
N ALA A 167 30.48 9.06 -20.50
CA ALA A 167 31.51 9.54 -21.41
C ALA A 167 31.84 8.50 -22.50
N SER A 168 31.93 7.21 -22.14
CA SER A 168 32.18 6.10 -23.08
C SER A 168 31.05 5.95 -24.12
N ASN A 169 29.83 6.33 -23.73
CA ASN A 169 28.65 6.35 -24.60
C ASN A 169 28.45 7.70 -25.31
N GLY A 170 29.40 8.65 -25.21
CA GLY A 170 29.30 9.95 -25.84
C GLY A 170 28.20 10.86 -25.33
N GLN A 171 27.72 10.61 -24.12
CA GLN A 171 26.63 11.42 -23.54
C GLN A 171 27.13 12.78 -23.07
N PRO A 172 26.43 13.89 -23.43
CA PRO A 172 26.88 15.26 -23.12
C PRO A 172 26.52 15.71 -21.69
N TYR A 173 25.80 14.91 -20.93
CA TYR A 173 25.36 15.19 -19.57
C TYR A 173 26.12 14.36 -18.54
N GLN A 174 25.98 14.73 -17.28
CA GLN A 174 26.65 14.06 -16.16
C GLN A 174 25.66 13.32 -15.25
N ALA A 175 26.21 12.36 -14.50
CA ALA A 175 25.52 11.68 -13.43
C ALA A 175 25.69 12.47 -12.11
N HIS A 176 24.71 12.34 -11.23
CA HIS A 176 24.79 12.80 -9.84
C HIS A 176 24.30 11.71 -8.91
N ALA A 177 25.16 11.32 -7.94
CA ALA A 177 24.87 10.29 -6.95
C ALA A 177 24.52 10.92 -5.61
N GLU A 178 23.47 10.41 -4.94
CA GLU A 178 23.03 10.91 -3.66
C GLU A 178 22.38 9.85 -2.80
N LEU A 179 22.45 9.97 -1.48
CA LEU A 179 21.62 9.26 -0.51
C LEU A 179 20.47 10.18 -0.10
N THR A 180 19.24 9.70 -0.26
CA THR A 180 18.05 10.51 -0.03
C THR A 180 16.86 9.65 0.36
N THR A 181 15.82 10.25 0.92
CA THR A 181 14.53 9.62 1.09
C THR A 181 13.63 10.01 -0.08
N CYS A 182 13.10 9.01 -0.80
CA CYS A 182 12.22 9.27 -1.93
C CYS A 182 11.12 8.21 -2.06
N TYR A 183 10.08 8.56 -2.82
CA TYR A 183 8.93 7.68 -3.02
C TYR A 183 9.22 6.60 -4.06
N PHE A 184 8.92 5.35 -3.70
CA PHE A 184 8.98 4.19 -4.57
C PHE A 184 7.56 3.69 -4.87
N PRO A 185 7.24 3.41 -6.13
CA PRO A 185 6.02 2.70 -6.46
C PRO A 185 6.13 1.24 -5.99
N GLU A 186 4.99 0.55 -5.89
CA GLU A 186 4.98 -0.88 -5.66
C GLU A 186 5.78 -1.63 -6.73
N ARG A 187 6.64 -2.55 -6.30
CA ARG A 187 7.51 -3.32 -7.18
C ARG A 187 7.62 -4.77 -6.73
N THR A 188 7.47 -5.67 -7.69
CA THR A 188 7.62 -7.12 -7.48
C THR A 188 8.97 -7.57 -8.00
N TYR A 189 9.69 -8.33 -7.19
CA TYR A 189 10.96 -8.97 -7.47
C TYR A 189 10.81 -10.47 -7.15
N GLY A 190 10.70 -11.33 -8.17
CA GLY A 190 10.41 -12.74 -7.96
C GLY A 190 9.13 -12.96 -7.16
N ALA A 191 9.24 -13.60 -6.01
CA ALA A 191 8.12 -13.84 -5.11
C ALA A 191 7.81 -12.68 -4.16
N CYS A 192 8.67 -11.65 -4.07
CA CYS A 192 8.54 -10.55 -3.13
C CYS A 192 7.92 -9.31 -3.79
N THR A 193 6.88 -8.73 -3.18
CA THR A 193 6.27 -7.47 -3.61
C THR A 193 6.46 -6.41 -2.54
N PHE A 194 7.32 -5.44 -2.83
CA PHE A 194 7.57 -4.29 -1.96
C PHE A 194 6.45 -3.25 -2.13
N PRO A 195 5.79 -2.83 -1.06
CA PRO A 195 4.72 -1.85 -1.13
C PRO A 195 5.24 -0.47 -1.55
N SER A 196 4.35 0.31 -2.17
CA SER A 196 4.65 1.71 -2.45
C SER A 196 4.81 2.51 -1.16
N GLY A 197 5.76 3.45 -1.15
CA GLY A 197 6.00 4.28 0.03
C GLY A 197 7.30 5.07 -0.05
N TRP A 198 7.62 5.75 1.05
CA TRP A 198 8.87 6.49 1.21
C TRP A 198 9.94 5.57 1.79
N TYR A 199 11.09 5.52 1.12
CA TYR A 199 12.24 4.69 1.48
C TYR A 199 13.51 5.52 1.45
N GLU A 200 14.46 5.19 2.30
CA GLU A 200 15.84 5.61 2.13
C GLU A 200 16.42 4.94 0.88
N ALA A 201 17.13 5.68 0.08
CA ALA A 201 17.63 5.18 -1.20
C ALA A 201 18.98 5.80 -1.59
N PHE A 202 19.82 4.97 -2.17
CA PHE A 202 20.89 5.41 -3.04
C PHE A 202 20.30 5.71 -4.43
N ARG A 203 20.54 6.90 -4.93
CA ARG A 203 19.94 7.39 -6.17
C ARG A 203 20.99 7.96 -7.10
N ILE A 204 20.96 7.54 -8.37
CA ILE A 204 21.77 8.11 -9.45
C ILE A 204 20.85 8.80 -10.45
N LYS A 205 21.07 10.09 -10.66
CA LYS A 205 20.36 10.91 -11.65
C LYS A 205 21.26 11.14 -12.84
N LEU A 206 20.77 10.78 -14.03
CA LEU A 206 21.47 11.00 -15.30
C LEU A 206 20.89 12.23 -16.00
N GLY A 207 21.71 13.25 -16.20
CA GLY A 207 21.32 14.48 -16.87
C GLY A 207 20.08 15.13 -16.22
N LYS A 208 18.99 15.25 -17.01
CA LYS A 208 17.71 15.86 -16.57
C LYS A 208 16.88 14.97 -15.66
N ALA A 209 17.19 13.66 -15.54
CA ALA A 209 16.47 12.68 -14.73
C ALA A 209 14.94 12.65 -14.99
N LYS A 210 14.52 12.75 -16.27
CA LYS A 210 13.12 12.82 -16.68
C LYS A 210 12.59 11.56 -17.36
N GLY A 211 13.46 10.58 -17.61
CA GLY A 211 13.10 9.31 -18.21
C GLY A 211 12.63 8.26 -17.21
N HIS A 212 12.24 7.09 -17.73
CA HIS A 212 11.85 5.95 -16.92
C HIS A 212 12.97 5.47 -16.00
N ASN A 213 12.61 5.18 -14.76
CA ASN A 213 13.52 4.78 -13.69
C ASN A 213 13.72 3.25 -13.68
N TRP A 214 14.91 2.84 -13.28
CA TRP A 214 15.17 1.48 -12.84
C TRP A 214 15.16 1.44 -11.30
N TRP A 215 14.60 0.38 -10.71
CA TRP A 215 14.32 0.27 -9.29
C TRP A 215 14.85 -1.04 -8.71
N CYS A 216 15.48 -0.98 -7.52
CA CYS A 216 15.97 -2.16 -6.83
C CYS A 216 15.94 -2.01 -5.29
N VAL A 217 16.29 -3.10 -4.58
CA VAL A 217 16.64 -3.13 -3.16
C VAL A 217 18.13 -3.39 -3.06
N LEU A 218 18.88 -2.45 -2.48
CA LEU A 218 20.32 -2.53 -2.35
C LEU A 218 20.73 -3.27 -1.08
N TYR A 219 19.97 -3.09 -0.02
CA TYR A 219 20.15 -3.82 1.23
C TYR A 219 18.77 -4.26 1.78
N PRO A 220 18.57 -5.53 2.15
CA PRO A 220 19.38 -6.67 1.74
C PRO A 220 19.52 -6.78 0.22
N ARG A 221 20.53 -7.47 -0.27
CA ARG A 221 20.87 -7.47 -1.69
C ARG A 221 19.86 -8.23 -2.53
N LEU A 222 19.00 -7.49 -3.25
CA LEU A 222 18.04 -8.03 -4.22
C LEU A 222 18.24 -7.41 -5.62
N CYS A 223 19.42 -6.83 -5.88
CA CYS A 223 19.77 -6.23 -7.15
C CYS A 223 20.29 -7.30 -8.11
N PHE A 224 19.44 -7.79 -9.00
CA PHE A 224 19.82 -8.80 -9.98
C PHE A 224 20.51 -8.17 -11.19
N THR A 225 21.64 -8.74 -11.57
CA THR A 225 22.32 -8.40 -12.81
C THR A 225 21.63 -8.97 -14.04
N ASP A 226 20.81 -10.02 -13.90
CA ASP A 226 20.10 -10.63 -15.00
C ASP A 226 18.63 -10.16 -15.07
N SER A 227 18.40 -9.16 -15.93
CA SER A 227 17.08 -8.57 -16.16
C SER A 227 16.07 -9.49 -16.88
N LEU A 228 16.45 -10.70 -17.26
CA LEU A 228 15.62 -11.66 -18.01
C LEU A 228 14.93 -12.72 -17.14
N HIS A 229 15.43 -12.98 -15.93
CA HIS A 229 14.85 -13.95 -15.02
C HIS A 229 14.86 -13.38 -13.60
N ALA A 230 13.76 -12.78 -13.20
CA ALA A 230 13.54 -12.28 -11.84
C ALA A 230 13.32 -13.43 -10.84
N VAL A 231 14.30 -14.34 -10.73
CA VAL A 231 14.32 -15.37 -9.71
C VAL A 231 15.21 -14.88 -8.58
N VAL A 232 14.60 -14.52 -7.47
CA VAL A 232 15.33 -14.21 -6.22
C VAL A 232 16.02 -15.49 -5.78
N LYS A 233 17.33 -15.44 -5.54
CA LYS A 233 18.07 -16.60 -5.03
C LYS A 233 17.62 -16.90 -3.61
N GLU A 234 17.71 -18.16 -3.21
CA GLU A 234 17.30 -18.61 -1.89
C GLU A 234 18.10 -17.91 -0.77
N GLU A 235 19.38 -17.65 -1.01
CA GLU A 235 20.27 -16.90 -0.12
C GLU A 235 19.82 -15.44 0.10
N GLU A 236 19.32 -14.79 -0.94
CA GLU A 236 18.80 -13.40 -0.88
C GLU A 236 17.46 -13.35 -0.14
N MET A 237 16.62 -14.37 -0.30
CA MET A 237 15.38 -14.53 0.45
C MET A 237 15.66 -14.76 1.94
N GLN A 238 16.68 -15.54 2.27
CA GLN A 238 17.11 -15.74 3.65
C GLN A 238 17.58 -14.43 4.28
N GLN A 239 18.45 -13.66 3.61
CA GLN A 239 18.89 -12.35 4.10
C GLN A 239 17.71 -11.40 4.34
N LEU A 240 16.68 -11.46 3.50
CA LEU A 240 15.49 -10.64 3.68
C LEU A 240 14.67 -11.08 4.91
N SER A 241 14.57 -12.40 5.15
CA SER A 241 13.89 -12.94 6.33
C SER A 241 14.64 -12.67 7.63
N ASP A 242 15.97 -12.49 7.56
CA ASP A 242 16.79 -12.21 8.74
C ASP A 242 16.64 -10.76 9.23
N VAL A 243 16.38 -9.81 8.32
CA VAL A 243 16.26 -8.38 8.67
C VAL A 243 14.82 -7.92 8.92
N LEU A 244 13.81 -8.66 8.45
CA LEU A 244 12.40 -8.31 8.60
C LEU A 244 11.73 -9.14 9.70
N THR A 245 10.76 -8.57 10.36
CA THR A 245 9.86 -9.37 11.22
C THR A 245 9.07 -10.37 10.36
N GLU A 246 8.63 -11.48 10.97
CA GLU A 246 7.80 -12.49 10.29
C GLU A 246 6.58 -11.86 9.58
N ALA A 247 5.90 -10.92 10.23
CA ALA A 247 4.74 -10.24 9.65
C ALA A 247 5.08 -9.35 8.44
N GLU A 248 6.23 -8.67 8.46
CA GLU A 248 6.73 -7.86 7.36
C GLU A 248 7.17 -8.75 6.19
N TYR A 249 7.92 -9.81 6.47
CA TYR A 249 8.35 -10.78 5.47
C TYR A 249 7.16 -11.46 4.79
N ASP A 250 6.21 -11.97 5.56
CA ASP A 250 4.98 -12.56 5.02
C ASP A 250 4.19 -11.58 4.17
N SER A 251 4.17 -10.30 4.54
CA SER A 251 3.48 -9.28 3.76
C SER A 251 4.09 -9.04 2.38
N LEU A 252 5.41 -9.29 2.21
CA LEU A 252 6.09 -9.22 0.92
C LEU A 252 5.80 -10.42 0.03
N LEU A 253 5.59 -11.61 0.62
CA LEU A 253 5.33 -12.87 -0.11
C LEU A 253 3.90 -13.00 -0.60
N HIS A 254 2.97 -12.28 0.00
CA HIS A 254 1.58 -12.29 -0.44
C HIS A 254 1.44 -11.46 -1.72
N GLU A 255 1.09 -12.12 -2.82
CA GLU A 255 0.63 -11.43 -4.01
C GLU A 255 -0.53 -10.49 -3.60
N PRO A 256 -0.44 -9.18 -3.86
CA PRO A 256 -1.58 -8.31 -3.65
C PRO A 256 -2.73 -8.88 -4.45
N SER A 257 -3.81 -9.28 -3.78
CA SER A 257 -5.00 -9.84 -4.43
C SER A 257 -5.44 -8.89 -5.54
N ARG A 258 -5.19 -9.31 -6.77
CA ARG A 258 -5.41 -8.52 -7.99
C ARG A 258 -6.92 -8.45 -8.31
N TRP A 259 -7.70 -7.86 -7.42
CA TRP A 259 -9.06 -7.45 -7.76
C TRP A 259 -8.97 -6.24 -8.69
N LYS A 260 -8.77 -6.49 -9.98
CA LYS A 260 -8.95 -5.46 -11.02
C LYS A 260 -10.45 -5.28 -11.22
N PHE A 261 -11.05 -4.30 -10.56
CA PHE A 261 -12.37 -3.80 -10.92
C PHE A 261 -12.25 -3.06 -12.25
N THR A 262 -12.49 -3.77 -13.36
CA THR A 262 -12.69 -3.13 -14.67
C THR A 262 -14.13 -2.65 -14.74
N PHE A 263 -14.36 -1.36 -14.48
CA PHE A 263 -15.63 -0.73 -14.83
C PHE A 263 -15.72 -0.64 -16.35
N ARG A 264 -16.54 -1.49 -16.92
CA ARG A 264 -16.88 -1.42 -18.33
C ARG A 264 -18.08 -0.48 -18.45
N TRP A 265 -17.84 0.76 -18.90
CA TRP A 265 -18.91 1.67 -19.29
C TRP A 265 -19.53 1.13 -20.60
N PHE A 266 -20.84 0.95 -20.60
CA PHE A 266 -21.62 0.67 -21.80
C PHE A 266 -21.86 1.96 -22.55
#